data_dcf90ca97dff59ba9a203f667c2da720
#
_entry.id   dcf90ca97dff59ba9a203f667c2da720
#
_cell.length_a   1.000
_cell.length_b   1.000
_cell.length_c   1.000
_cell.angle_alpha   90.00
_cell.angle_beta   90.00
_cell.angle_gamma   90.00
#
_symmetry.space_group_name_H-M   'P 1'
#
loop_
_entity.id
_entity.type
_entity.pdbx_description
1 polymer ?
#
loop_
_entity_poly.entity_id
_entity_poly.type
_entity_poly.pdbx_seq_one_letter_code
_entity_poly.pdbx_strand_id
1 'polypeptide(L)'
;MYKNKGRDGKLNLSGEKIAQLRKAMVPKTSQRALAAKLQLAGIDLDKNAIQKMESGQRFITDIELKAIAKVLNTTPNDLLQDEKT
;
A
#
# COMPACT_ATOMS: atom_id res chain seq x y z
N MET A 1 -22.55 11.16 11.77
CA MET A 1 -22.12 9.77 11.77
C MET A 1 -20.67 9.66 11.37
N TYR A 2 -19.94 8.88 12.11
CA TYR A 2 -18.53 8.67 11.81
C TYR A 2 -18.36 7.83 10.55
N LYS A 3 -17.48 8.25 9.65
CA LYS A 3 -17.17 7.50 8.44
C LYS A 3 -15.70 7.16 8.45
N ASN A 4 -15.41 5.90 8.26
CA ASN A 4 -14.05 5.39 8.29
C ASN A 4 -13.42 5.49 6.90
N LYS A 5 -13.36 6.71 6.36
CA LYS A 5 -12.84 6.98 5.02
C LYS A 5 -11.86 8.13 5.06
N GLY A 6 -10.87 8.04 4.18
CA GLY A 6 -9.95 9.14 3.97
C GLY A 6 -10.51 10.17 3.00
N ARG A 7 -9.65 11.05 2.52
CA ARG A 7 -10.04 12.06 1.54
C ARG A 7 -10.55 11.41 0.27
N ASP A 8 -11.45 12.09 -0.41
CA ASP A 8 -12.01 11.64 -1.68
C ASP A 8 -12.67 10.27 -1.57
N GLY A 9 -13.15 9.92 -0.37
CA GLY A 9 -13.85 8.67 -0.15
C GLY A 9 -12.97 7.42 -0.15
N LYS A 10 -11.66 7.59 -0.13
CA LYS A 10 -10.73 6.45 -0.12
C LYS A 10 -10.69 5.79 1.24
N LEU A 11 -10.46 4.49 1.24
CA LEU A 11 -10.47 3.68 2.46
C LEU A 11 -9.09 3.52 3.08
N ASN A 12 -8.06 4.13 2.50
CA ASN A 12 -6.73 4.16 3.09
C ASN A 12 -6.02 5.44 2.67
N LEU A 13 -4.96 5.78 3.39
CA LEU A 13 -4.15 6.96 3.11
C LEU A 13 -2.93 6.66 2.24
N SER A 14 -2.55 5.40 2.13
CA SER A 14 -1.21 5.02 1.65
C SER A 14 -1.20 4.53 0.20
N GLY A 15 -2.37 4.28 -0.39
CA GLY A 15 -2.45 3.61 -1.67
C GLY A 15 -1.67 4.30 -2.78
N GLU A 16 -1.82 5.62 -2.91
CA GLU A 16 -1.11 6.37 -3.94
C GLU A 16 0.40 6.32 -3.72
N LYS A 17 0.84 6.46 -2.48
CA LYS A 17 2.25 6.41 -2.15
C LYS A 17 2.83 5.02 -2.43
N ILE A 18 2.09 3.98 -2.11
CA ILE A 18 2.49 2.61 -2.41
C ILE A 18 2.70 2.45 -3.92
N ALA A 19 1.76 2.93 -4.72
CA ALA A 19 1.88 2.85 -6.17
C ALA A 19 3.10 3.62 -6.68
N GLN A 20 3.33 4.82 -6.17
CA GLN A 20 4.48 5.64 -6.56
C GLN A 20 5.79 4.94 -6.25
N LEU A 21 5.93 4.41 -5.03
CA LEU A 21 7.17 3.76 -4.62
C LEU A 21 7.39 2.47 -5.37
N ARG A 22 6.31 1.71 -5.61
CA ARG A 22 6.41 0.47 -6.39
C ARG A 22 6.91 0.75 -7.80
N LYS A 23 6.36 1.77 -8.44
CA LYS A 23 6.75 2.13 -9.82
C LYS A 23 8.17 2.67 -9.90
N ALA A 24 8.67 3.22 -8.81
CA ALA A 24 10.02 3.78 -8.75
C ALA A 24 11.08 2.74 -8.40
N MET A 25 10.70 1.51 -8.11
CA MET A 25 11.66 0.46 -7.76
C MET A 25 12.54 0.08 -8.95
N VAL A 26 13.78 -0.29 -8.65
CA VAL A 26 14.74 -0.80 -9.64
C VAL A 26 15.22 -2.16 -9.15
N PRO A 27 14.95 -3.23 -9.91
CA PRO A 27 14.19 -3.28 -11.18
C PRO A 27 12.72 -2.93 -10.98
N LYS A 28 12.06 -2.54 -12.07
CA LYS A 28 10.67 -2.17 -12.05
C LYS A 28 9.80 -3.30 -11.48
N THR A 29 8.91 -2.95 -10.57
CA THR A 29 8.11 -3.94 -9.83
C THR A 29 6.63 -3.74 -10.14
N SER A 30 6.03 -4.76 -10.75
CA SER A 30 4.59 -4.76 -11.03
C SER A 30 3.79 -5.04 -9.76
N GLN A 31 2.46 -4.86 -9.83
CA GLN A 31 1.58 -5.23 -8.72
C GLN A 31 1.72 -6.72 -8.40
N ARG A 32 1.80 -7.56 -9.43
CA ARG A 32 1.99 -9.00 -9.24
C ARG A 32 3.31 -9.31 -8.55
N ALA A 33 4.38 -8.63 -8.95
CA ALA A 33 5.69 -8.83 -8.33
C ALA A 33 5.69 -8.37 -6.88
N LEU A 34 5.02 -7.26 -6.57
CA LEU A 34 4.89 -6.82 -5.19
C LEU A 34 4.14 -7.85 -4.36
N ALA A 35 3.04 -8.38 -4.89
CA ALA A 35 2.28 -9.43 -4.21
C ALA A 35 3.16 -10.65 -3.91
N ALA A 36 3.99 -11.06 -4.88
CA ALA A 36 4.90 -12.20 -4.68
C ALA A 36 5.90 -11.93 -3.56
N LYS A 37 6.45 -10.72 -3.52
CA LYS A 37 7.39 -10.35 -2.45
C LYS A 37 6.73 -10.36 -1.08
N LEU A 38 5.48 -9.91 -1.00
CA LEU A 38 4.73 -9.91 0.25
C LEU A 38 4.42 -11.33 0.70
N GLN A 39 4.08 -12.22 -0.22
CA GLN A 39 3.83 -13.62 0.12
C GLN A 39 5.07 -14.28 0.68
N LEU A 40 6.25 -13.96 0.14
CA LEU A 40 7.51 -14.44 0.70
C LEU A 40 7.75 -13.93 2.12
N ALA A 41 7.20 -12.76 2.43
CA ALA A 41 7.28 -12.19 3.78
C ALA A 41 6.17 -12.68 4.70
N GLY A 42 5.35 -13.63 4.25
CA GLY A 42 4.27 -14.21 5.05
C GLY A 42 2.95 -13.45 5.00
N ILE A 43 2.82 -12.51 4.09
CA ILE A 43 1.59 -11.71 3.94
C ILE A 43 0.84 -12.18 2.69
N ASP A 44 -0.34 -12.74 2.89
CA ASP A 44 -1.12 -13.35 1.81
C ASP A 44 -1.98 -12.29 1.11
N LEU A 45 -1.35 -11.54 0.22
CA LEU A 45 -2.03 -10.55 -0.62
C LEU A 45 -1.74 -10.89 -2.07
N ASP A 46 -2.80 -10.92 -2.90
CA ASP A 46 -2.64 -11.16 -4.33
C ASP A 46 -2.61 -9.83 -5.10
N LYS A 47 -2.44 -9.93 -6.41
CA LYS A 47 -2.40 -8.75 -7.28
C LYS A 47 -3.67 -7.90 -7.15
N ASN A 48 -4.84 -8.56 -7.05
CA ASN A 48 -6.10 -7.83 -6.96
C ASN A 48 -6.20 -7.04 -5.67
N ALA A 49 -5.70 -7.61 -4.56
CA ALA A 49 -5.65 -6.91 -3.28
C ALA A 49 -4.75 -5.66 -3.39
N ILE A 50 -3.58 -5.81 -4.01
CA ILE A 50 -2.66 -4.69 -4.23
C ILE A 50 -3.32 -3.60 -5.06
N GLN A 51 -4.01 -3.99 -6.15
CA GLN A 51 -4.70 -3.04 -7.01
C GLN A 51 -5.73 -2.23 -6.23
N LYS A 52 -6.52 -2.90 -5.40
CA LYS A 52 -7.56 -2.24 -4.61
C LYS A 52 -6.95 -1.32 -3.55
N MET A 53 -5.85 -1.72 -2.96
CA MET A 53 -5.14 -0.85 -2.01
C MET A 53 -4.65 0.42 -2.70
N GLU A 54 -4.03 0.29 -3.86
CA GLU A 54 -3.47 1.43 -4.58
C GLU A 54 -4.55 2.38 -5.08
N SER A 55 -5.73 1.87 -5.40
CA SER A 55 -6.85 2.70 -5.85
C SER A 55 -7.70 3.25 -4.72
N GLY A 56 -7.41 2.87 -3.47
CA GLY A 56 -8.16 3.34 -2.31
C GLY A 56 -9.46 2.60 -2.08
N GLN A 57 -9.67 1.45 -2.73
CA GLN A 57 -10.91 0.69 -2.61
C GLN A 57 -10.87 -0.37 -1.52
N ARG A 58 -9.80 -0.43 -0.75
CA ARG A 58 -9.62 -1.46 0.27
C ARG A 58 -8.90 -0.85 1.46
N PHE A 59 -9.31 -1.23 2.67
CA PHE A 59 -8.56 -0.89 3.87
C PHE A 59 -7.22 -1.61 3.85
N ILE A 60 -6.24 -1.02 4.51
CA ILE A 60 -4.92 -1.61 4.71
C ILE A 60 -4.73 -1.77 6.21
N THR A 61 -4.52 -3.00 6.67
CA THR A 61 -4.28 -3.26 8.08
C THR A 61 -2.87 -2.81 8.47
N ASP A 62 -2.64 -2.61 9.75
CA ASP A 62 -1.33 -2.21 10.24
C ASP A 62 -0.27 -3.27 9.96
N ILE A 63 -0.64 -4.54 10.04
CA ILE A 63 0.27 -5.66 9.72
C ILE A 63 0.66 -5.60 8.25
N GLU A 64 -0.31 -5.38 7.37
CA GLU A 64 -0.06 -5.27 5.93
C GLU A 64 0.81 -4.06 5.62
N LEU A 65 0.50 -2.93 6.23
CA LEU A 65 1.24 -1.70 5.99
C LEU A 65 2.71 -1.84 6.39
N LYS A 66 2.96 -2.47 7.53
CA LYS A 66 4.33 -2.70 7.99
C LYS A 66 5.12 -3.55 7.00
N ALA A 67 4.50 -4.62 6.50
CA ALA A 67 5.15 -5.51 5.54
C ALA A 67 5.39 -4.82 4.20
N ILE A 68 4.41 -4.06 3.73
CA ILE A 68 4.54 -3.31 2.47
C ILE A 68 5.68 -2.29 2.58
N ALA A 69 5.75 -1.57 3.69
CA ALA A 69 6.81 -0.59 3.91
C ALA A 69 8.18 -1.24 3.83
N LYS A 70 8.32 -2.40 4.46
CA LYS A 70 9.59 -3.13 4.45
C LYS A 70 9.99 -3.55 3.04
N VAL A 71 9.05 -4.09 2.28
CA VAL A 71 9.32 -4.53 0.90
C VAL A 71 9.67 -3.35 0.01
N LEU A 72 9.01 -2.21 0.21
CA LEU A 72 9.27 -1.00 -0.57
C LEU A 72 10.47 -0.20 -0.05
N ASN A 73 11.12 -0.69 0.99
CA ASN A 73 12.29 -0.04 1.58
C ASN A 73 11.98 1.36 2.10
N THR A 74 10.85 1.48 2.79
CA THR A 74 10.39 2.71 3.41
C THR A 74 9.87 2.39 4.81
N THR A 75 9.21 3.33 5.44
CA THR A 75 8.62 3.14 6.77
C THR A 75 7.12 3.29 6.73
N PRO A 76 6.38 2.66 7.66
CA PRO A 76 4.93 2.89 7.75
C PRO A 76 4.60 4.37 7.93
N ASN A 77 5.42 5.08 8.67
CA ASN A 77 5.21 6.50 8.91
C ASN A 77 5.25 7.29 7.60
N ASP A 78 6.21 6.99 6.73
CA ASP A 78 6.30 7.65 5.42
C ASP A 78 5.07 7.34 4.56
N LEU A 79 4.58 6.10 4.63
CA LEU A 79 3.39 5.71 3.86
C LEU A 79 2.13 6.41 4.36
N LEU A 80 2.09 6.76 5.64
CA LEU A 80 0.92 7.40 6.24
C LEU A 80 0.93 8.91 6.15
N GLN A 81 2.00 9.51 5.68
CA GLN A 81 2.06 10.96 5.56
C GLN A 81 1.07 11.48 4.54
N ASP A 82 0.33 12.51 4.94
CA ASP A 82 -0.57 13.23 4.05
C ASP A 82 0.11 14.54 3.71
N GLU A 83 0.54 14.69 2.47
CA GLU A 83 1.29 15.85 2.03
C GLU A 83 0.52 17.15 2.11
N LYS A 84 -0.80 17.06 2.32
CA LYS A 84 -1.65 18.24 2.39
C LYS A 84 -1.90 18.71 3.81
N THR A 85 -1.34 18.05 4.78
CA THR A 85 -1.48 18.46 6.18
C THR A 85 -0.26 19.21 6.67
#